data_89246c061839150f74860a6de3682749
#
_entry.id   89246c061839150f74860a6de3682749
#
_cell.length_a   1.000
_cell.length_b   1.000
_cell.length_c   1.000
_cell.angle_alpha   90.00
_cell.angle_beta   90.00
_cell.angle_gamma   90.00
#
_symmetry.space_group_name_H-M   'P 1'
#
loop_
_entity.id
_entity.type
_entity.pdbx_description
1 polymer ?
#
loop_
_entity_poly.entity_id
_entity_poly.type
_entity_poly.pdbx_seq_one_letter_code
_entity_poly.pdbx_strand_id
1 'polypeptide(L)'
;MKSGRLFTRTCCLLGFLLSTACGSRTEKASPDYPEFKMIVRLWPDHHKDSALREELLQALKKYPDFCDEVWLCMEFETFSKEAHKESARAMAVAAERLRNAGIGVSIQGITLGHGDDFESGAARPHPELTWGNIVDARNVRTVTSSCPRQQAFHDYLGETYALYAGLCRPSCVWLDDDLRVTYHAPARQLCFCDTCLSLFNRQHGEHWTRETLVEALDRNEGEGRLRRQWISFCQQSLAEVARTVARAVHEVSPGTRMGLQHANFHRELMEGRDWNPTLDALEEETGLAPASRPGNGFYDDHAPRGMLLKGYDMARQIRRLKPSVREIAAEVEGYRHRATGKSPHGLCVESMFYLAMGATQLSYAIICAASEPMQWYADNYFKSLSAWRPFYEQYVAFNRGTEPGGIDPYIGPDHALRDTEAGEPSLAWIATGAGDMIYDMATLGLPFCPDGNHSSALIMDASAVQGLARD
;
A
#
# COMPACT_ATOMS: atom_id res chain seq x y z
N MET A 1 -32.41 -7.81 43.18
CA MET A 1 -31.03 -8.29 43.45
C MET A 1 -30.94 -9.76 43.05
N LYS A 2 -30.45 -10.09 41.86
CA LYS A 2 -29.91 -11.38 41.37
C LYS A 2 -29.77 -11.32 39.85
N SER A 3 -28.73 -10.64 39.33
CA SER A 3 -28.34 -10.73 37.93
C SER A 3 -26.85 -10.44 37.72
N GLY A 4 -25.98 -11.01 38.54
CA GLY A 4 -24.54 -10.73 38.51
C GLY A 4 -23.63 -11.95 38.32
N ARG A 5 -24.13 -13.09 37.86
CA ARG A 5 -23.29 -14.31 37.77
C ARG A 5 -23.28 -15.05 36.43
N LEU A 6 -23.84 -14.48 35.35
CA LEU A 6 -23.87 -15.18 34.08
C LEU A 6 -22.76 -14.75 33.09
N PHE A 7 -22.12 -13.61 33.31
CA PHE A 7 -21.11 -13.09 32.40
C PHE A 7 -19.69 -13.66 32.62
N THR A 8 -19.41 -14.22 33.77
CA THR A 8 -18.06 -14.72 34.13
C THR A 8 -17.79 -16.16 33.65
N ARG A 9 -18.82 -16.92 33.26
CA ARG A 9 -18.63 -18.31 32.81
C ARG A 9 -18.38 -18.46 31.30
N THR A 10 -18.80 -17.52 30.49
CA THR A 10 -18.63 -17.60 29.04
C THR A 10 -17.21 -17.23 28.57
N CYS A 11 -16.53 -16.32 29.27
CA CYS A 11 -15.15 -15.99 28.99
C CYS A 11 -14.15 -17.11 29.34
N CYS A 12 -14.45 -17.94 30.33
CA CYS A 12 -13.56 -19.05 30.69
C CYS A 12 -13.67 -20.24 29.73
N LEU A 13 -14.78 -20.43 29.00
CA LEU A 13 -14.89 -21.53 28.05
C LEU A 13 -14.17 -21.26 26.70
N LEU A 14 -14.09 -20.01 26.28
CA LEU A 14 -13.26 -19.66 25.10
C LEU A 14 -11.75 -19.77 25.38
N GLY A 15 -11.32 -19.49 26.62
CA GLY A 15 -9.93 -19.68 27.04
C GLY A 15 -9.50 -21.14 27.11
N PHE A 16 -10.42 -22.06 27.38
CA PHE A 16 -10.10 -23.48 27.54
C PHE A 16 -10.01 -24.25 26.20
N LEU A 17 -10.69 -23.79 25.16
CA LEU A 17 -10.61 -24.39 23.83
C LEU A 17 -9.34 -23.99 23.05
N LEU A 18 -8.68 -22.88 23.45
CA LEU A 18 -7.40 -22.45 22.88
C LEU A 18 -6.20 -23.11 23.54
N SER A 19 -6.35 -23.68 24.75
CA SER A 19 -5.22 -24.28 25.49
C SER A 19 -4.97 -25.76 25.20
N THR A 20 -5.85 -26.46 24.53
CA THR A 20 -5.66 -27.89 24.19
C THR A 20 -4.96 -28.15 22.87
N ALA A 21 -4.69 -27.12 22.06
CA ALA A 21 -3.92 -27.20 20.82
C ALA A 21 -2.45 -26.79 21.00
N CYS A 22 -2.02 -26.44 22.20
CA CYS A 22 -0.66 -26.01 22.48
C CYS A 22 0.24 -27.20 22.79
N GLY A 23 0.54 -28.01 21.78
CA GLY A 23 1.73 -28.86 21.79
C GLY A 23 2.95 -27.94 21.73
N SER A 24 3.82 -28.05 22.74
CA SER A 24 5.08 -27.30 22.84
C SER A 24 5.99 -27.57 21.64
N ARG A 25 5.80 -26.81 20.56
CA ARG A 25 6.81 -26.64 19.51
C ARG A 25 7.64 -25.41 19.84
N THR A 26 8.70 -25.60 20.60
CA THR A 26 9.86 -24.71 20.56
C THR A 26 10.63 -24.97 19.28
N GLU A 27 10.08 -24.61 18.13
CA GLU A 27 10.88 -24.53 16.91
C GLU A 27 11.76 -23.29 17.03
N LYS A 28 13.08 -23.51 16.93
CA LYS A 28 14.06 -22.44 16.74
C LYS A 28 13.58 -21.59 15.58
N ALA A 29 13.53 -20.29 15.75
CA ALA A 29 13.19 -19.34 14.70
C ALA A 29 13.99 -19.71 13.43
N SER A 30 13.28 -19.98 12.33
CA SER A 30 13.93 -20.15 11.04
C SER A 30 14.70 -18.87 10.73
N PRO A 31 15.98 -18.94 10.31
CA PRO A 31 16.77 -17.74 9.98
C PRO A 31 16.18 -16.90 8.85
N ASP A 32 15.15 -17.39 8.18
CA ASP A 32 14.51 -16.77 7.00
C ASP A 32 13.28 -15.89 7.31
N TYR A 33 12.83 -15.78 8.56
CA TYR A 33 11.67 -14.95 8.89
C TYR A 33 12.11 -13.55 9.30
N PRO A 34 11.47 -12.48 8.76
CA PRO A 34 11.82 -11.13 9.14
C PRO A 34 11.52 -10.86 10.61
N GLU A 35 12.35 -10.03 11.23
CA GLU A 35 12.11 -9.53 12.56
C GLU A 35 10.83 -8.66 12.58
N PHE A 36 10.02 -8.80 13.63
CA PHE A 36 8.86 -7.93 13.84
C PHE A 36 9.33 -6.50 14.07
N LYS A 37 8.71 -5.55 13.37
CA LYS A 37 8.97 -4.12 13.54
C LYS A 37 7.69 -3.32 13.67
N MET A 38 7.75 -2.30 14.50
CA MET A 38 6.79 -1.21 14.56
C MET A 38 7.44 0.03 13.93
N ILE A 39 6.81 0.55 12.89
CA ILE A 39 7.37 1.56 12.00
C ILE A 39 6.52 2.82 12.08
N VAL A 40 7.13 3.99 12.14
CA VAL A 40 6.44 5.28 12.11
C VAL A 40 6.67 5.97 10.79
N ARG A 41 5.59 6.30 10.08
CA ARG A 41 5.62 7.08 8.84
C ARG A 41 5.45 8.57 9.18
N LEU A 42 6.31 9.42 8.63
CA LEU A 42 6.35 10.85 8.91
C LEU A 42 6.25 11.68 7.64
N TRP A 43 5.63 12.84 7.76
CA TRP A 43 5.52 13.84 6.71
C TRP A 43 6.78 14.74 6.63
N PRO A 44 6.99 15.49 5.53
CA PRO A 44 8.17 16.33 5.35
C PRO A 44 8.42 17.33 6.49
N ASP A 45 7.38 17.88 7.10
CA ASP A 45 7.49 18.85 8.19
C ASP A 45 8.27 18.32 9.39
N HIS A 46 8.14 17.02 9.70
CA HIS A 46 8.82 16.39 10.84
C HIS A 46 10.35 16.32 10.69
N HIS A 47 10.88 16.42 9.48
CA HIS A 47 12.34 16.49 9.30
C HIS A 47 12.82 17.88 8.89
N LYS A 48 11.96 18.70 8.28
CA LYS A 48 12.28 20.10 7.90
C LYS A 48 12.28 21.02 9.12
N ASP A 49 11.28 20.88 10.01
CA ASP A 49 11.19 21.66 11.24
C ASP A 49 12.06 21.05 12.36
N SER A 50 13.02 21.84 12.86
CA SER A 50 13.94 21.38 13.90
C SER A 50 13.26 21.19 15.27
N ALA A 51 12.23 21.95 15.59
CA ALA A 51 11.50 21.83 16.85
C ALA A 51 10.63 20.57 16.84
N LEU A 52 9.86 20.33 15.78
CA LEU A 52 9.06 19.10 15.62
C LEU A 52 9.94 17.85 15.65
N ARG A 53 11.09 17.88 15.00
CA ARG A 53 12.05 16.79 15.04
C ARG A 53 12.55 16.48 16.45
N GLU A 54 12.83 17.51 17.24
CA GLU A 54 13.29 17.32 18.62
C GLU A 54 12.18 16.79 19.52
N GLU A 55 10.96 17.32 19.40
CA GLU A 55 9.78 16.80 20.11
C GLU A 55 9.52 15.32 19.80
N LEU A 56 9.61 14.94 18.52
CA LEU A 56 9.48 13.54 18.10
C LEU A 56 10.55 12.66 18.74
N LEU A 57 11.81 13.06 18.70
CA LEU A 57 12.91 12.29 19.31
C LEU A 57 12.71 12.11 20.81
N GLN A 58 12.22 13.14 21.52
CA GLN A 58 11.91 13.03 22.94
C GLN A 58 10.73 12.07 23.20
N ALA A 59 9.70 12.13 22.38
CA ALA A 59 8.56 11.24 22.46
C ALA A 59 8.95 9.77 22.22
N LEU A 60 9.78 9.50 21.24
CA LEU A 60 10.30 8.16 20.93
C LEU A 60 11.19 7.63 22.05
N LYS A 61 12.04 8.47 22.65
CA LYS A 61 12.86 8.10 23.82
C LYS A 61 12.04 7.79 25.07
N LYS A 62 10.88 8.43 25.23
CA LYS A 62 9.96 8.16 26.34
C LYS A 62 9.30 6.79 26.23
N TYR A 63 9.06 6.31 25.02
CA TYR A 63 8.45 5.00 24.73
C TYR A 63 9.32 4.22 23.72
N PRO A 64 10.51 3.72 24.15
CA PRO A 64 11.50 3.12 23.26
C PRO A 64 10.99 1.85 22.57
N ASP A 65 10.04 1.13 23.18
CA ASP A 65 9.46 -0.09 22.61
C ASP A 65 8.39 0.20 21.55
N PHE A 66 8.11 1.46 21.24
CA PHE A 66 7.09 1.81 20.25
C PHE A 66 7.63 1.77 18.80
N CYS A 67 8.88 2.15 18.57
CA CYS A 67 9.35 2.42 17.21
C CYS A 67 10.73 1.83 16.96
N ASP A 68 10.81 0.89 16.02
CA ASP A 68 12.06 0.31 15.56
C ASP A 68 12.64 1.08 14.36
N GLU A 69 11.78 1.66 13.54
CA GLU A 69 12.15 2.29 12.28
C GLU A 69 11.22 3.47 11.97
N VAL A 70 11.77 4.51 11.37
CA VAL A 70 11.02 5.66 10.88
C VAL A 70 11.14 5.73 9.36
N TRP A 71 10.02 5.93 8.68
CA TRP A 71 10.00 6.27 7.27
C TRP A 71 9.82 7.78 7.11
N LEU A 72 10.83 8.43 6.56
CA LEU A 72 10.81 9.86 6.28
C LEU A 72 10.24 10.08 4.87
N CYS A 73 9.21 10.91 4.75
CA CYS A 73 8.60 11.21 3.46
C CYS A 73 9.43 12.25 2.70
N MET A 74 9.71 11.99 1.44
CA MET A 74 10.32 12.95 0.52
C MET A 74 9.39 14.15 0.30
N GLU A 75 9.92 15.26 -0.18
CA GLU A 75 9.12 16.40 -0.63
C GLU A 75 8.22 16.00 -1.80
N PHE A 76 6.97 16.40 -1.78
CA PHE A 76 5.98 16.03 -2.79
C PHE A 76 5.08 17.19 -3.26
N GLU A 77 5.17 18.35 -2.64
CA GLU A 77 4.35 19.52 -3.03
C GLU A 77 4.96 20.31 -4.19
N THR A 78 6.14 19.93 -4.67
CA THR A 78 6.86 20.63 -5.72
C THR A 78 7.73 19.70 -6.55
N PHE A 79 7.98 20.07 -7.79
CA PHE A 79 8.96 19.43 -8.67
C PHE A 79 10.28 20.21 -8.76
N SER A 80 10.47 21.22 -7.92
CA SER A 80 11.67 22.06 -7.89
C SER A 80 12.89 21.27 -7.38
N LYS A 81 13.94 21.18 -8.20
CA LYS A 81 15.19 20.52 -7.81
C LYS A 81 15.83 21.17 -6.58
N GLU A 82 15.69 22.49 -6.43
CA GLU A 82 16.27 23.19 -5.27
C GLU A 82 15.51 22.87 -3.98
N ALA A 83 14.17 22.80 -4.03
CA ALA A 83 13.38 22.40 -2.89
C ALA A 83 13.68 20.95 -2.47
N HIS A 84 13.85 20.03 -3.43
CA HIS A 84 14.29 18.67 -3.14
C HIS A 84 15.68 18.62 -2.50
N LYS A 85 16.64 19.43 -2.96
CA LYS A 85 17.98 19.49 -2.35
C LYS A 85 17.93 19.99 -0.90
N GLU A 86 17.12 20.99 -0.62
CA GLU A 86 16.93 21.52 0.73
C GLU A 86 16.29 20.45 1.64
N SER A 87 15.19 19.87 1.22
CA SER A 87 14.48 18.82 1.95
C SER A 87 15.37 17.59 2.18
N ALA A 88 16.13 17.14 1.19
CA ALA A 88 17.03 16.00 1.32
C ALA A 88 18.17 16.25 2.34
N ARG A 89 18.71 17.47 2.41
CA ARG A 89 19.70 17.84 3.44
C ARG A 89 19.08 17.82 4.85
N ALA A 90 17.88 18.39 5.00
CA ALA A 90 17.16 18.36 6.28
C ALA A 90 16.85 16.92 6.71
N MET A 91 16.41 16.09 5.76
CA MET A 91 16.14 14.67 5.98
C MET A 91 17.41 13.90 6.39
N ALA A 92 18.56 14.17 5.78
CA ALA A 92 19.81 13.54 6.15
C ALA A 92 20.21 13.84 7.61
N VAL A 93 20.00 15.07 8.07
CA VAL A 93 20.21 15.44 9.48
C VAL A 93 19.26 14.67 10.40
N ALA A 94 17.99 14.57 10.04
CA ALA A 94 17.01 13.79 10.81
C ALA A 94 17.39 12.30 10.85
N ALA A 95 17.79 11.74 9.72
CA ALA A 95 18.21 10.34 9.60
C ALA A 95 19.40 10.01 10.51
N GLU A 96 20.42 10.90 10.56
CA GLU A 96 21.57 10.74 11.45
C GLU A 96 21.14 10.76 12.93
N ARG A 97 20.29 11.71 13.32
CA ARG A 97 19.81 11.82 14.71
C ARG A 97 18.98 10.61 15.16
N LEU A 98 18.13 10.09 14.28
CA LEU A 98 17.35 8.87 14.54
C LEU A 98 18.28 7.67 14.73
N ARG A 99 19.25 7.46 13.85
CA ARG A 99 20.23 6.37 13.98
C ARG A 99 21.06 6.47 15.26
N ASN A 100 21.47 7.69 15.65
CA ASN A 100 22.17 7.93 16.91
C ASN A 100 21.29 7.63 18.14
N ALA A 101 19.98 7.61 17.97
CA ALA A 101 19.02 7.16 18.97
C ALA A 101 18.69 5.65 18.89
N GLY A 102 19.35 4.90 18.00
CA GLY A 102 19.12 3.46 17.81
C GLY A 102 17.91 3.11 16.94
N ILE A 103 17.35 4.09 16.21
CA ILE A 103 16.15 3.91 15.38
C ILE A 103 16.57 3.76 13.93
N GLY A 104 16.05 2.72 13.26
CA GLY A 104 16.21 2.49 11.82
C GLY A 104 15.59 3.62 10.99
N VAL A 105 16.12 3.84 9.79
CA VAL A 105 15.61 4.88 8.89
C VAL A 105 15.43 4.33 7.49
N SER A 106 14.22 4.49 6.99
CA SER A 106 13.86 4.33 5.59
C SER A 106 13.26 5.63 5.05
N ILE A 107 13.10 5.72 3.75
CA ILE A 107 12.45 6.85 3.10
C ILE A 107 11.27 6.37 2.26
N GLN A 108 10.25 7.20 2.14
CA GLN A 108 9.13 6.96 1.23
C GLN A 108 9.00 8.16 0.30
N GLY A 109 8.62 7.89 -0.94
CA GLY A 109 8.48 8.94 -1.95
C GLY A 109 7.29 8.70 -2.85
N ILE A 110 6.61 9.80 -3.17
CA ILE A 110 5.53 9.83 -4.15
C ILE A 110 6.14 9.72 -5.55
N THR A 111 5.47 8.98 -6.43
CA THR A 111 5.89 8.73 -7.80
C THR A 111 5.05 9.51 -8.81
N LEU A 112 3.87 8.96 -9.20
CA LEU A 112 3.03 9.58 -10.21
C LEU A 112 2.22 10.77 -9.69
N GLY A 113 1.96 10.86 -8.40
CA GLY A 113 1.12 11.85 -7.72
C GLY A 113 -0.27 11.33 -7.37
N HIS A 114 -0.91 11.95 -6.38
CA HIS A 114 -2.20 11.48 -5.86
C HIS A 114 -3.43 12.09 -6.55
N GLY A 115 -3.23 12.95 -7.54
CA GLY A 115 -4.32 13.70 -8.19
C GLY A 115 -4.36 15.15 -7.75
N ASP A 116 -5.21 15.92 -8.45
CA ASP A 116 -5.23 17.38 -8.31
C ASP A 116 -5.99 17.87 -7.08
N ASP A 117 -6.77 17.02 -6.45
CA ASP A 117 -7.58 17.30 -5.25
C ASP A 117 -6.97 16.74 -3.95
N PHE A 118 -5.78 16.15 -4.03
CA PHE A 118 -5.11 15.58 -2.88
C PHE A 118 -4.69 16.67 -1.88
N GLU A 119 -5.13 16.53 -0.64
CA GLU A 119 -4.86 17.33 0.57
C GLU A 119 -5.14 18.85 0.49
N SER A 120 -4.73 19.53 -0.55
CA SER A 120 -4.88 20.98 -0.65
C SER A 120 -6.22 21.44 -1.27
N GLY A 121 -6.94 20.54 -1.91
CA GLY A 121 -8.20 20.82 -2.60
C GLY A 121 -8.06 21.72 -3.83
N ALA A 122 -6.83 22.05 -4.27
CA ALA A 122 -6.60 22.88 -5.45
C ALA A 122 -5.31 22.50 -6.16
N ALA A 123 -5.44 22.03 -7.39
CA ALA A 123 -4.30 21.83 -8.28
C ALA A 123 -3.56 23.14 -8.53
N ARG A 124 -2.26 23.14 -8.34
CA ARG A 124 -1.39 24.28 -8.66
C ARG A 124 -0.58 23.97 -9.91
N PRO A 125 -0.55 24.89 -10.90
CA PRO A 125 0.36 24.73 -12.04
C PRO A 125 1.82 24.68 -11.57
N HIS A 126 2.57 23.73 -12.11
CA HIS A 126 4.00 23.58 -11.89
C HIS A 126 4.75 23.95 -13.17
N PRO A 127 5.22 25.20 -13.31
CA PRO A 127 5.90 25.65 -14.52
C PRO A 127 7.24 24.94 -14.78
N GLU A 128 7.78 24.28 -13.78
CA GLU A 128 8.98 23.45 -13.86
C GLU A 128 8.76 22.12 -14.58
N LEU A 129 7.51 21.68 -14.80
CA LEU A 129 7.20 20.43 -15.47
C LEU A 129 7.58 20.50 -16.96
N THR A 130 8.41 19.55 -17.38
CA THR A 130 8.84 19.37 -18.77
C THR A 130 8.25 18.13 -19.44
N TRP A 131 7.34 17.45 -18.76
CA TRP A 131 6.69 16.22 -19.22
C TRP A 131 5.17 16.32 -19.19
N GLY A 132 4.52 15.33 -19.82
CA GLY A 132 3.05 15.26 -19.88
C GLY A 132 2.45 14.52 -18.68
N ASN A 133 1.26 14.94 -18.30
CA ASN A 133 0.49 14.36 -17.22
C ASN A 133 -0.50 13.28 -17.72
N ILE A 134 -1.12 12.56 -16.77
CA ILE A 134 -2.17 11.58 -17.04
C ILE A 134 -3.35 12.26 -17.76
N VAL A 135 -3.83 11.59 -18.80
CA VAL A 135 -5.02 11.99 -19.56
C VAL A 135 -5.97 10.80 -19.64
N ASP A 136 -7.17 10.93 -19.12
CA ASP A 136 -8.14 9.83 -19.10
C ASP A 136 -8.86 9.62 -20.45
N ALA A 137 -9.75 8.61 -20.49
CA ALA A 137 -10.56 8.27 -21.65
C ALA A 137 -11.43 9.43 -22.17
N ARG A 138 -11.83 10.35 -21.31
CA ARG A 138 -12.65 11.53 -21.59
C ARG A 138 -11.82 12.75 -22.04
N ASN A 139 -10.52 12.59 -22.24
CA ASN A 139 -9.56 13.67 -22.48
C ASN A 139 -9.40 14.66 -21.31
N VAL A 140 -9.71 14.23 -20.10
CA VAL A 140 -9.45 15.04 -18.90
C VAL A 140 -7.99 14.82 -18.47
N ARG A 141 -7.27 15.92 -18.31
CA ARG A 141 -5.84 15.93 -17.94
C ARG A 141 -5.70 16.33 -16.48
N THR A 142 -4.84 15.64 -15.73
CA THR A 142 -4.39 16.09 -14.41
C THR A 142 -3.36 17.21 -14.53
N VAL A 143 -3.20 17.99 -13.47
CA VAL A 143 -2.17 19.05 -13.36
C VAL A 143 -0.94 18.52 -12.62
N THR A 144 -1.12 17.64 -11.65
CA THR A 144 -0.07 17.18 -10.74
C THR A 144 0.36 15.73 -10.97
N SER A 145 -0.50 14.87 -11.55
CA SER A 145 -0.17 13.46 -11.73
C SER A 145 0.47 13.19 -13.08
N SER A 146 1.68 12.64 -13.03
CA SER A 146 2.56 12.45 -14.19
C SER A 146 2.24 11.18 -14.97
N CYS A 147 2.39 11.24 -16.29
CA CYS A 147 2.25 10.05 -17.14
C CYS A 147 3.49 9.14 -16.97
N PRO A 148 3.31 7.83 -16.67
CA PRO A 148 4.43 6.90 -16.42
C PRO A 148 5.28 6.57 -17.67
N ARG A 149 4.94 7.07 -18.84
CA ARG A 149 5.66 6.81 -20.11
C ARG A 149 6.46 8.00 -20.62
N GLN A 150 6.64 9.03 -19.81
CA GLN A 150 7.40 10.23 -20.19
C GLN A 150 8.86 10.10 -19.77
N GLN A 151 9.81 10.14 -20.74
CA GLN A 151 11.23 10.00 -20.41
C GLN A 151 11.74 11.07 -19.46
N ALA A 152 11.35 12.34 -19.67
CA ALA A 152 11.74 13.43 -18.79
C ALA A 152 11.24 13.25 -17.34
N PHE A 153 10.11 12.55 -17.16
CA PHE A 153 9.63 12.16 -15.84
C PHE A 153 10.50 11.07 -15.20
N HIS A 154 10.90 10.06 -15.97
CA HIS A 154 11.85 9.04 -15.49
C HIS A 154 13.18 9.66 -15.08
N ASP A 155 13.71 10.58 -15.86
CA ASP A 155 14.96 11.29 -15.54
C ASP A 155 14.82 12.08 -14.23
N TYR A 156 13.72 12.81 -14.06
CA TYR A 156 13.42 13.53 -12.83
C TYR A 156 13.31 12.59 -11.62
N LEU A 157 12.58 11.48 -11.72
CA LEU A 157 12.45 10.53 -10.62
C LEU A 157 13.79 9.92 -10.25
N GLY A 158 14.57 9.47 -11.24
CA GLY A 158 15.89 8.91 -11.02
C GLY A 158 16.81 9.88 -10.27
N GLU A 159 16.93 11.12 -10.75
CA GLU A 159 17.73 12.17 -10.10
C GLU A 159 17.25 12.46 -8.66
N THR A 160 15.94 12.55 -8.48
CA THR A 160 15.34 12.89 -7.17
C THR A 160 15.57 11.77 -6.16
N TYR A 161 15.22 10.54 -6.48
CA TYR A 161 15.39 9.41 -5.57
C TYR A 161 16.88 9.13 -5.26
N ALA A 162 17.77 9.24 -6.26
CA ALA A 162 19.21 9.14 -6.05
C ALA A 162 19.75 10.21 -5.07
N LEU A 163 19.25 11.44 -5.16
CA LEU A 163 19.62 12.51 -4.25
C LEU A 163 19.29 12.16 -2.79
N TYR A 164 18.05 11.74 -2.51
CA TYR A 164 17.64 11.39 -1.16
C TYR A 164 18.35 10.12 -0.67
N ALA A 165 18.44 9.08 -1.47
CA ALA A 165 19.10 7.83 -1.11
C ALA A 165 20.61 8.04 -0.83
N GLY A 166 21.29 8.83 -1.66
CA GLY A 166 22.72 9.13 -1.52
C GLY A 166 23.04 9.92 -0.25
N LEU A 167 22.20 10.89 0.13
CA LEU A 167 22.39 11.68 1.34
C LEU A 167 21.94 10.95 2.61
N CYS A 168 20.80 10.27 2.56
CA CYS A 168 20.20 9.65 3.75
C CYS A 168 20.69 8.23 4.02
N ARG A 169 21.13 7.48 2.99
CA ARG A 169 21.54 6.06 3.09
C ARG A 169 20.52 5.22 3.87
N PRO A 170 19.27 5.15 3.40
CA PRO A 170 18.19 4.48 4.11
C PRO A 170 18.35 2.95 4.07
N SER A 171 17.70 2.24 4.98
CA SER A 171 17.59 0.78 4.95
C SER A 171 16.71 0.30 3.80
N CYS A 172 15.66 1.07 3.50
CA CYS A 172 14.73 0.80 2.40
C CYS A 172 14.24 2.12 1.80
N VAL A 173 13.99 2.12 0.49
CA VAL A 173 13.27 3.18 -0.22
C VAL A 173 11.91 2.62 -0.64
N TRP A 174 10.84 3.27 -0.20
CA TRP A 174 9.48 2.89 -0.44
C TRP A 174 8.86 3.73 -1.56
N LEU A 175 8.37 3.07 -2.60
CA LEU A 175 7.49 3.67 -3.59
C LEU A 175 6.09 3.73 -3.03
N ASP A 176 5.49 4.92 -3.06
CA ASP A 176 4.15 5.15 -2.53
C ASP A 176 3.07 4.47 -3.38
N ASP A 177 1.88 4.26 -2.83
CA ASP A 177 0.77 3.62 -3.51
C ASP A 177 0.12 4.48 -4.60
N ASP A 178 0.66 5.67 -4.85
CA ASP A 178 0.37 6.49 -6.01
C ASP A 178 0.97 5.93 -7.31
N LEU A 179 1.85 4.92 -7.23
CA LEU A 179 2.35 4.18 -8.39
C LEU A 179 1.23 3.33 -9.02
N ARG A 180 0.27 4.00 -9.57
CA ARG A 180 -0.93 3.46 -10.22
C ARG A 180 -1.41 4.40 -11.32
N VAL A 181 -2.20 3.91 -12.27
CA VAL A 181 -2.80 4.72 -13.33
C VAL A 181 -4.30 4.98 -13.12
N THR A 182 -4.74 4.92 -11.88
CA THR A 182 -6.13 5.07 -11.46
C THR A 182 -6.24 6.01 -10.26
N TYR A 183 -7.42 6.57 -10.03
CA TYR A 183 -7.70 7.46 -8.91
C TYR A 183 -6.80 8.71 -8.84
N HIS A 184 -6.55 9.30 -9.99
CA HIS A 184 -5.84 10.57 -10.12
C HIS A 184 -6.84 11.67 -10.53
N ALA A 185 -7.76 12.03 -9.64
CA ALA A 185 -8.73 13.08 -9.95
C ALA A 185 -8.04 14.35 -10.51
N PRO A 186 -8.66 15.04 -11.49
CA PRO A 186 -9.96 14.82 -12.10
C PRO A 186 -9.99 13.72 -13.17
N ALA A 187 -8.82 13.19 -13.59
CA ALA A 187 -8.76 12.01 -14.43
C ALA A 187 -9.21 10.77 -13.63
N ARG A 188 -10.03 9.92 -14.25
CA ARG A 188 -10.63 8.80 -13.51
C ARG A 188 -9.81 7.54 -13.60
N GLN A 189 -9.50 7.11 -14.81
CA GLN A 189 -8.99 5.76 -15.04
C GLN A 189 -8.01 5.75 -16.20
N LEU A 190 -6.85 5.11 -16.00
CA LEU A 190 -5.82 4.87 -17.00
C LEU A 190 -5.25 6.13 -17.65
N CYS A 191 -4.21 5.99 -18.45
CA CYS A 191 -3.62 7.10 -19.18
C CYS A 191 -3.70 6.87 -20.69
N PHE A 192 -4.54 7.64 -21.35
CA PHE A 192 -4.73 7.64 -22.81
C PHE A 192 -4.08 8.87 -23.50
N CYS A 193 -2.98 9.38 -22.95
CA CYS A 193 -2.26 10.47 -23.59
C CYS A 193 -1.59 10.00 -24.91
N ASP A 194 -1.21 10.94 -25.76
CA ASP A 194 -0.64 10.64 -27.08
C ASP A 194 0.63 9.77 -27.00
N THR A 195 1.43 9.93 -25.95
CA THR A 195 2.61 9.09 -25.70
C THR A 195 2.21 7.64 -25.46
N CYS A 196 1.25 7.39 -24.55
CA CYS A 196 0.76 6.05 -24.25
C CYS A 196 0.13 5.38 -25.49
N LEU A 197 -0.72 6.11 -26.20
CA LEU A 197 -1.35 5.61 -27.44
C LEU A 197 -0.30 5.27 -28.52
N SER A 198 0.66 6.14 -28.73
CA SER A 198 1.72 5.92 -29.74
C SER A 198 2.60 4.71 -29.39
N LEU A 199 2.92 4.53 -28.11
CA LEU A 199 3.70 3.38 -27.64
C LEU A 199 2.91 2.08 -27.78
N PHE A 200 1.65 2.06 -27.33
CA PHE A 200 0.76 0.90 -27.45
C PHE A 200 0.56 0.48 -28.90
N ASN A 201 0.27 1.44 -29.79
CA ASN A 201 0.11 1.20 -31.22
C ASN A 201 1.36 0.59 -31.83
N ARG A 202 2.55 1.13 -31.53
CA ARG A 202 3.81 0.56 -32.01
C ARG A 202 4.07 -0.86 -31.52
N GLN A 203 3.76 -1.11 -30.23
CA GLN A 203 4.00 -2.42 -29.62
C GLN A 203 3.13 -3.52 -30.22
N HIS A 204 1.91 -3.18 -30.64
CA HIS A 204 0.94 -4.14 -31.14
C HIS A 204 0.70 -4.08 -32.66
N GLY A 205 1.34 -3.14 -33.38
CA GLY A 205 1.13 -2.94 -34.81
C GLY A 205 -0.25 -2.39 -35.16
N GLU A 206 -0.81 -1.58 -34.28
CA GLU A 206 -2.17 -1.04 -34.34
C GLU A 206 -2.16 0.48 -34.64
N HIS A 207 -3.35 1.03 -34.88
CA HIS A 207 -3.54 2.45 -35.20
C HIS A 207 -4.71 3.08 -34.46
N TRP A 208 -4.85 2.76 -33.18
CA TRP A 208 -5.92 3.27 -32.34
C TRP A 208 -5.79 4.78 -32.09
N THR A 209 -6.92 5.48 -32.17
CA THR A 209 -7.11 6.77 -31.48
C THR A 209 -7.60 6.51 -30.07
N ARG A 210 -7.64 7.54 -29.22
CA ARG A 210 -8.23 7.40 -27.87
C ARG A 210 -9.66 6.89 -27.93
N GLU A 211 -10.47 7.53 -28.76
CA GLU A 211 -11.90 7.25 -28.91
C GLU A 211 -12.14 5.81 -29.38
N THR A 212 -11.46 5.39 -30.43
CA THR A 212 -11.63 4.05 -31.00
C THR A 212 -11.11 2.95 -30.08
N LEU A 213 -10.01 3.21 -29.35
CA LEU A 213 -9.48 2.26 -28.38
C LEU A 213 -10.44 2.09 -27.18
N VAL A 214 -10.92 3.20 -26.63
CA VAL A 214 -11.87 3.18 -25.49
C VAL A 214 -13.15 2.45 -25.89
N GLU A 215 -13.71 2.73 -27.06
CA GLU A 215 -14.90 2.06 -27.58
C GLU A 215 -14.69 0.55 -27.75
N ALA A 216 -13.54 0.14 -28.28
CA ALA A 216 -13.21 -1.28 -28.44
C ALA A 216 -12.98 -1.99 -27.10
N LEU A 217 -12.39 -1.32 -26.12
CA LEU A 217 -12.24 -1.84 -24.75
C LEU A 217 -13.59 -2.00 -24.06
N ASP A 218 -14.50 -1.05 -24.21
CA ASP A 218 -15.86 -1.11 -23.63
C ASP A 218 -16.69 -2.23 -24.28
N ARG A 219 -16.61 -2.39 -25.59
CA ARG A 219 -17.30 -3.50 -26.29
C ARG A 219 -16.67 -4.85 -26.04
N ASN A 220 -15.56 -4.92 -25.32
CA ASN A 220 -14.82 -6.16 -25.08
C ASN A 220 -14.44 -6.89 -26.39
N GLU A 221 -14.00 -6.15 -27.38
CA GLU A 221 -13.63 -6.72 -28.67
C GLU A 221 -12.51 -7.77 -28.52
N GLY A 222 -12.66 -8.90 -29.19
CA GLY A 222 -11.71 -10.02 -29.13
C GLY A 222 -11.73 -10.79 -27.82
N GLU A 223 -12.87 -10.87 -27.14
CA GLU A 223 -13.09 -11.70 -25.94
C GLU A 223 -12.06 -11.45 -24.81
N GLY A 224 -11.84 -10.21 -24.50
CA GLY A 224 -10.88 -9.78 -23.47
C GLY A 224 -9.43 -9.64 -23.95
N ARG A 225 -9.10 -10.00 -25.18
CA ARG A 225 -7.72 -9.90 -25.67
C ARG A 225 -7.20 -8.48 -25.67
N LEU A 226 -7.97 -7.51 -26.17
CA LEU A 226 -7.57 -6.10 -26.21
C LEU A 226 -7.47 -5.51 -24.81
N ARG A 227 -8.43 -5.83 -23.92
CA ARG A 227 -8.37 -5.44 -22.48
C ARG A 227 -7.09 -5.95 -21.83
N ARG A 228 -6.76 -7.23 -22.04
CA ARG A 228 -5.54 -7.86 -21.52
C ARG A 228 -4.27 -7.16 -22.02
N GLN A 229 -4.21 -6.84 -23.31
CA GLN A 229 -3.09 -6.10 -23.90
C GLN A 229 -2.93 -4.72 -23.27
N TRP A 230 -4.03 -3.98 -23.09
CA TRP A 230 -4.00 -2.64 -22.51
C TRP A 230 -3.61 -2.67 -21.02
N ILE A 231 -4.16 -3.58 -20.24
CA ILE A 231 -3.79 -3.78 -18.82
C ILE A 231 -2.31 -4.15 -18.69
N SER A 232 -1.83 -5.09 -19.52
CA SER A 232 -0.41 -5.46 -19.55
C SER A 232 0.50 -4.29 -19.91
N PHE A 233 0.09 -3.43 -20.82
CA PHE A 233 0.80 -2.21 -21.16
C PHE A 233 0.86 -1.23 -19.98
N CYS A 234 -0.23 -1.05 -19.24
CA CYS A 234 -0.27 -0.23 -18.04
C CYS A 234 0.65 -0.79 -16.94
N GLN A 235 0.59 -2.10 -16.69
CA GLN A 235 1.43 -2.80 -15.73
C GLN A 235 2.93 -2.65 -16.06
N GLN A 236 3.32 -2.85 -17.31
CA GLN A 236 4.69 -2.63 -17.76
C GLN A 236 5.12 -1.17 -17.58
N SER A 237 4.20 -0.21 -17.77
CA SER A 237 4.49 1.20 -17.56
C SER A 237 4.86 1.52 -16.12
N LEU A 238 4.16 0.93 -15.16
CA LEU A 238 4.44 1.09 -13.73
C LEU A 238 5.74 0.37 -13.33
N ALA A 239 5.96 -0.84 -13.83
CA ALA A 239 7.20 -1.59 -13.60
C ALA A 239 8.44 -0.84 -14.12
N GLU A 240 8.33 -0.13 -15.25
CA GLU A 240 9.43 0.69 -15.77
C GLU A 240 9.74 1.91 -14.89
N VAL A 241 8.72 2.55 -14.29
CA VAL A 241 8.95 3.61 -13.28
C VAL A 241 9.69 3.04 -12.08
N ALA A 242 9.22 1.90 -11.56
CA ALA A 242 9.87 1.22 -10.44
C ALA A 242 11.33 0.85 -10.75
N ARG A 243 11.58 0.30 -11.94
CA ARG A 243 12.92 -0.02 -12.46
C ARG A 243 13.84 1.20 -12.49
N THR A 244 13.34 2.31 -12.99
CA THR A 244 14.09 3.58 -13.04
C THR A 244 14.54 4.03 -11.66
N VAL A 245 13.62 4.04 -10.70
CA VAL A 245 13.91 4.45 -9.33
C VAL A 245 14.88 3.46 -8.67
N ALA A 246 14.63 2.16 -8.78
CA ALA A 246 15.47 1.14 -8.16
C ALA A 246 16.92 1.19 -8.66
N ARG A 247 17.12 1.35 -9.97
CA ARG A 247 18.44 1.53 -10.57
C ARG A 247 19.15 2.75 -10.02
N ALA A 248 18.48 3.90 -10.02
CA ALA A 248 19.05 5.17 -9.56
C ALA A 248 19.42 5.12 -8.06
N VAL A 249 18.61 4.47 -7.24
CA VAL A 249 18.90 4.25 -5.82
C VAL A 249 20.09 3.30 -5.65
N HIS A 250 20.11 2.17 -6.36
CA HIS A 250 21.17 1.18 -6.28
C HIS A 250 22.55 1.73 -6.67
N GLU A 251 22.61 2.58 -7.68
CA GLU A 251 23.85 3.23 -8.12
C GLU A 251 24.51 4.07 -7.03
N VAL A 252 23.74 4.74 -6.18
CA VAL A 252 24.27 5.63 -5.11
C VAL A 252 24.27 4.99 -3.73
N SER A 253 23.47 3.95 -3.50
CA SER A 253 23.33 3.26 -2.22
C SER A 253 23.03 1.76 -2.42
N PRO A 254 24.01 0.95 -2.84
CA PRO A 254 23.80 -0.44 -3.26
C PRO A 254 23.24 -1.37 -2.18
N GLY A 255 23.39 -1.02 -0.90
CA GLY A 255 22.83 -1.78 0.24
C GLY A 255 21.38 -1.43 0.57
N THR A 256 20.80 -0.43 -0.08
CA THR A 256 19.42 -0.01 0.17
C THR A 256 18.45 -0.93 -0.56
N ARG A 257 17.50 -1.50 0.18
CA ARG A 257 16.41 -2.29 -0.38
C ARG A 257 15.32 -1.39 -0.95
N MET A 258 14.46 -1.97 -1.77
CA MET A 258 13.28 -1.30 -2.30
C MET A 258 12.00 -1.89 -1.72
N GLY A 259 11.00 -1.06 -1.49
CA GLY A 259 9.68 -1.48 -1.04
C GLY A 259 8.58 -0.87 -1.89
N LEU A 260 7.48 -1.58 -2.04
CA LEU A 260 6.28 -1.11 -2.72
C LEU A 260 5.14 -0.95 -1.72
N GLN A 261 4.60 0.25 -1.63
CA GLN A 261 3.33 0.49 -0.98
C GLN A 261 2.23 0.27 -2.01
N HIS A 262 1.20 -0.45 -1.64
CA HIS A 262 0.06 -0.68 -2.51
C HIS A 262 -1.23 -0.71 -1.68
N ALA A 263 -2.34 -0.42 -2.32
CA ALA A 263 -3.61 -0.29 -1.65
C ALA A 263 -4.75 -0.71 -2.57
N ASN A 264 -5.76 -1.33 -1.98
CA ASN A 264 -7.03 -1.64 -2.61
C ASN A 264 -6.94 -2.67 -3.73
N PHE A 265 -7.29 -3.89 -3.39
CA PHE A 265 -7.32 -5.05 -4.30
C PHE A 265 -8.03 -4.78 -5.65
N HIS A 266 -9.12 -4.02 -5.64
CA HIS A 266 -9.86 -3.72 -6.87
C HIS A 266 -9.08 -2.85 -7.87
N ARG A 267 -8.13 -2.06 -7.40
CA ARG A 267 -7.24 -1.27 -8.29
C ARG A 267 -6.27 -2.16 -9.05
N GLU A 268 -5.95 -3.34 -8.52
CA GLU A 268 -5.09 -4.30 -9.22
C GLU A 268 -5.59 -4.68 -10.60
N LEU A 269 -6.90 -4.70 -10.79
CA LEU A 269 -7.47 -5.01 -12.10
C LEU A 269 -6.90 -4.12 -13.20
N MET A 270 -6.56 -2.89 -12.84
CA MET A 270 -6.02 -1.86 -13.71
C MET A 270 -4.52 -1.98 -13.92
N GLU A 271 -3.86 -2.62 -12.97
CA GLU A 271 -2.43 -2.87 -12.93
C GLU A 271 -2.11 -4.31 -13.33
N GLY A 272 -3.11 -5.04 -13.84
CA GLY A 272 -2.98 -6.43 -14.26
C GLY A 272 -3.19 -7.44 -13.13
N ARG A 273 -3.84 -7.07 -12.03
CA ARG A 273 -4.10 -7.88 -10.83
C ARG A 273 -2.86 -8.45 -10.14
N ASP A 274 -1.70 -7.95 -10.48
CA ASP A 274 -0.45 -8.49 -9.96
C ASP A 274 0.57 -7.37 -9.77
N TRP A 275 1.02 -7.14 -8.54
CA TRP A 275 2.14 -6.23 -8.26
C TRP A 275 3.49 -6.89 -8.52
N ASN A 276 3.51 -8.20 -8.78
CA ASN A 276 4.75 -8.94 -8.92
C ASN A 276 5.66 -8.41 -10.04
N PRO A 277 5.19 -7.97 -11.21
CA PRO A 277 6.06 -7.34 -12.21
C PRO A 277 6.76 -6.06 -11.71
N THR A 278 6.09 -5.28 -10.87
CA THR A 278 6.71 -4.11 -10.23
C THR A 278 7.74 -4.54 -9.19
N LEU A 279 7.41 -5.52 -8.34
CA LEU A 279 8.32 -6.11 -7.36
C LEU A 279 9.50 -6.83 -8.03
N ASP A 280 9.28 -7.49 -9.17
CA ASP A 280 10.34 -8.10 -9.98
C ASP A 280 11.32 -7.04 -10.49
N ALA A 281 10.80 -5.91 -10.99
CA ALA A 281 11.64 -4.81 -11.44
C ALA A 281 12.51 -4.23 -10.31
N LEU A 282 11.99 -4.15 -9.07
CA LEU A 282 12.75 -3.71 -7.90
C LEU A 282 13.86 -4.70 -7.54
N GLU A 283 13.55 -6.00 -7.53
CA GLU A 283 14.50 -7.07 -7.19
C GLU A 283 15.58 -7.24 -8.26
N GLU A 284 15.21 -7.20 -9.53
CA GLU A 284 16.15 -7.31 -10.67
C GLU A 284 17.22 -6.22 -10.66
N GLU A 285 16.85 -4.97 -10.37
CA GLU A 285 17.79 -3.84 -10.37
C GLU A 285 18.68 -3.79 -9.12
N THR A 286 18.20 -4.28 -7.97
CA THR A 286 18.94 -4.21 -6.72
C THR A 286 19.62 -5.51 -6.33
N GLY A 287 19.17 -6.65 -6.83
CA GLY A 287 19.58 -7.98 -6.36
C GLY A 287 19.12 -8.29 -4.93
N LEU A 288 18.24 -7.50 -4.35
CA LEU A 288 17.75 -7.61 -2.97
C LEU A 288 16.25 -7.89 -2.97
N ALA A 289 15.81 -8.80 -2.09
CA ALA A 289 14.38 -9.09 -1.93
C ALA A 289 13.59 -7.83 -1.56
N PRO A 290 12.52 -7.49 -2.29
CA PRO A 290 11.74 -6.30 -2.02
C PRO A 290 10.83 -6.48 -0.81
N ALA A 291 10.40 -5.36 -0.23
CA ALA A 291 9.42 -5.31 0.85
C ALA A 291 8.05 -4.83 0.33
N SER A 292 6.99 -5.13 1.08
CA SER A 292 5.62 -4.76 0.72
C SER A 292 4.92 -4.05 1.87
N ARG A 293 4.14 -3.02 1.53
CA ARG A 293 3.20 -2.36 2.45
C ARG A 293 1.79 -2.44 1.84
N PRO A 294 1.04 -3.50 2.15
CA PRO A 294 -0.35 -3.58 1.76
C PRO A 294 -1.18 -2.60 2.58
N GLY A 295 -2.20 -2.01 1.98
CA GLY A 295 -3.08 -1.05 2.62
C GLY A 295 -4.46 -0.95 1.98
N ASN A 296 -5.29 -0.12 2.57
CA ASN A 296 -6.59 0.35 2.08
C ASN A 296 -7.12 1.44 3.02
N GLY A 297 -8.25 2.11 2.65
CA GLY A 297 -8.84 3.15 3.47
C GLY A 297 -9.54 2.64 4.73
N PHE A 298 -8.98 2.93 5.89
CA PHE A 298 -9.66 2.92 7.20
C PHE A 298 -8.96 3.94 8.10
N TYR A 299 -9.56 5.11 8.26
CA TYR A 299 -8.88 6.29 8.79
C TYR A 299 -9.36 6.76 10.16
N ASP A 300 -10.53 6.32 10.60
CA ASP A 300 -11.12 6.70 11.87
C ASP A 300 -12.03 5.59 12.45
N ASP A 301 -12.36 5.70 13.73
CA ASP A 301 -13.23 4.75 14.43
C ASP A 301 -14.74 4.99 14.19
N HIS A 302 -15.10 5.94 13.34
CA HIS A 302 -16.50 6.25 13.02
C HIS A 302 -17.22 5.08 12.33
N ALA A 303 -16.50 4.37 11.48
CA ALA A 303 -17.01 3.22 10.74
C ALA A 303 -16.14 1.96 10.99
N PRO A 304 -16.22 1.31 12.17
CA PRO A 304 -15.33 0.20 12.55
C PRO A 304 -15.39 -1.01 11.61
N ARG A 305 -16.46 -1.12 10.81
CA ARG A 305 -16.55 -2.08 9.72
C ARG A 305 -15.44 -1.93 8.68
N GLY A 306 -14.94 -0.71 8.47
CA GLY A 306 -13.83 -0.41 7.58
C GLY A 306 -12.56 -1.17 7.95
N MET A 307 -12.33 -1.41 9.24
CA MET A 307 -11.21 -2.21 9.72
C MET A 307 -11.26 -3.64 9.17
N LEU A 308 -12.44 -4.29 9.20
CA LEU A 308 -12.60 -5.64 8.67
C LEU A 308 -12.39 -5.69 7.15
N LEU A 309 -12.99 -4.75 6.43
CA LEU A 309 -12.82 -4.65 4.98
C LEU A 309 -11.37 -4.45 4.59
N LYS A 310 -10.67 -3.51 5.25
CA LYS A 310 -9.24 -3.27 5.04
C LYS A 310 -8.42 -4.52 5.33
N GLY A 311 -8.64 -5.18 6.44
CA GLY A 311 -7.88 -6.38 6.82
C GLY A 311 -8.05 -7.53 5.82
N TYR A 312 -9.28 -7.80 5.38
CA TYR A 312 -9.52 -8.84 4.38
C TYR A 312 -8.98 -8.48 2.99
N ASP A 313 -9.07 -7.20 2.60
CA ASP A 313 -8.45 -6.73 1.37
C ASP A 313 -6.93 -6.89 1.42
N MET A 314 -6.31 -6.54 2.55
CA MET A 314 -4.88 -6.76 2.78
C MET A 314 -4.50 -8.25 2.76
N ALA A 315 -5.32 -9.13 3.32
CA ALA A 315 -5.07 -10.56 3.24
C ALA A 315 -5.01 -11.06 1.79
N ARG A 316 -5.89 -10.56 0.91
CA ARG A 316 -5.83 -10.84 -0.53
C ARG A 316 -4.58 -10.30 -1.17
N GLN A 317 -4.20 -9.07 -0.84
CA GLN A 317 -2.97 -8.46 -1.34
C GLN A 317 -1.76 -9.32 -0.96
N ILE A 318 -1.65 -9.70 0.31
CA ILE A 318 -0.52 -10.50 0.84
C ILE A 318 -0.41 -11.85 0.15
N ARG A 319 -1.55 -12.52 -0.08
CA ARG A 319 -1.58 -13.86 -0.71
C ARG A 319 -1.03 -13.89 -2.13
N ARG A 320 -1.03 -12.76 -2.80
CA ARG A 320 -0.57 -12.64 -4.19
C ARG A 320 0.88 -12.18 -4.33
N LEU A 321 1.52 -11.84 -3.22
CA LEU A 321 2.92 -11.44 -3.26
C LEU A 321 3.82 -12.61 -3.65
N LYS A 322 4.82 -12.31 -4.46
CA LYS A 322 5.87 -13.30 -4.81
C LYS A 322 6.57 -13.83 -3.54
N PRO A 323 7.06 -15.08 -3.54
CA PRO A 323 7.63 -15.71 -2.34
C PRO A 323 8.87 -15.03 -1.76
N SER A 324 9.59 -14.21 -2.55
CA SER A 324 10.75 -13.45 -2.04
C SER A 324 10.34 -12.30 -1.13
N VAL A 325 9.10 -11.80 -1.21
CA VAL A 325 8.57 -10.74 -0.34
C VAL A 325 8.20 -11.33 1.02
N ARG A 326 9.00 -11.08 2.03
CA ARG A 326 8.80 -11.58 3.39
C ARG A 326 8.53 -10.49 4.41
N GLU A 327 9.02 -9.27 4.17
CA GLU A 327 8.72 -8.10 4.99
C GLU A 327 7.43 -7.45 4.48
N ILE A 328 6.37 -7.59 5.27
CA ILE A 328 5.02 -7.15 4.96
C ILE A 328 4.56 -6.22 6.07
N ALA A 329 4.68 -4.91 5.83
CA ALA A 329 4.38 -3.87 6.80
C ALA A 329 2.94 -3.39 6.61
N ALA A 330 1.99 -3.88 7.41
CA ALA A 330 0.60 -3.47 7.31
C ALA A 330 0.44 -1.96 7.53
N GLU A 331 -0.37 -1.33 6.70
CA GLU A 331 -0.71 0.07 6.86
C GLU A 331 -1.71 0.28 8.00
N VAL A 332 -1.31 1.09 8.98
CA VAL A 332 -2.19 1.63 10.03
C VAL A 332 -2.19 3.15 9.91
N GLU A 333 -3.30 3.73 9.51
CA GLU A 333 -3.32 5.12 9.08
C GLU A 333 -4.51 5.88 9.69
N GLY A 334 -4.26 7.14 10.08
CA GLY A 334 -5.26 8.10 10.48
C GLY A 334 -5.34 9.25 9.47
N TYR A 335 -5.95 9.01 8.30
CA TYR A 335 -6.04 10.02 7.25
C TYR A 335 -6.72 11.31 7.73
N ARG A 336 -6.29 12.43 7.13
CA ARG A 336 -6.51 13.79 7.62
C ARG A 336 -6.03 14.02 9.05
N HIS A 337 -5.27 13.07 9.54
CA HIS A 337 -4.34 13.17 10.66
C HIS A 337 -4.94 13.94 11.84
N ARG A 338 -6.01 13.38 12.40
CA ARG A 338 -6.64 13.93 13.60
C ARG A 338 -6.30 13.05 14.81
N ALA A 339 -5.75 13.64 15.84
CA ALA A 339 -5.45 12.96 17.09
C ALA A 339 -6.67 12.27 17.72
N THR A 340 -7.87 12.70 17.35
CA THR A 340 -9.14 12.14 17.84
C THR A 340 -9.83 11.21 16.85
N GLY A 341 -9.24 10.96 15.68
CA GLY A 341 -9.85 10.11 14.65
C GLY A 341 -9.90 8.65 15.04
N LYS A 342 -8.85 8.15 15.71
CA LYS A 342 -8.77 6.80 16.24
C LYS A 342 -8.52 6.79 17.73
N SER A 343 -9.16 5.88 18.44
CA SER A 343 -8.85 5.64 19.85
C SER A 343 -7.54 4.87 19.98
N PRO A 344 -6.76 5.06 21.07
CA PRO A 344 -5.57 4.26 21.32
C PRO A 344 -5.83 2.76 21.36
N HIS A 345 -6.97 2.34 21.90
CA HIS A 345 -7.38 0.95 21.92
C HIS A 345 -7.77 0.44 20.53
N GLY A 346 -8.48 1.26 19.73
CA GLY A 346 -8.82 0.95 18.33
C GLY A 346 -7.58 0.67 17.49
N LEU A 347 -6.54 1.50 17.61
CA LEU A 347 -5.25 1.28 16.95
C LEU A 347 -4.60 -0.05 17.35
N CYS A 348 -4.67 -0.41 18.63
CA CYS A 348 -4.12 -1.68 19.09
C CYS A 348 -4.86 -2.88 18.52
N VAL A 349 -6.19 -2.85 18.48
CA VAL A 349 -7.01 -3.91 17.91
C VAL A 349 -6.83 -4.01 16.39
N GLU A 350 -6.78 -2.87 15.69
CA GLU A 350 -6.50 -2.79 14.26
C GLU A 350 -5.16 -3.45 13.93
N SER A 351 -4.12 -3.10 14.67
CA SER A 351 -2.77 -3.66 14.51
C SER A 351 -2.77 -5.19 14.67
N MET A 352 -3.40 -5.71 15.73
CA MET A 352 -3.54 -7.14 15.95
C MET A 352 -4.27 -7.82 14.78
N PHE A 353 -5.34 -7.21 14.29
CA PHE A 353 -6.14 -7.78 13.22
C PHE A 353 -5.35 -7.89 11.91
N TYR A 354 -4.55 -6.88 11.58
CA TYR A 354 -3.73 -6.94 10.37
C TYR A 354 -2.58 -7.96 10.46
N LEU A 355 -2.01 -8.14 11.65
CA LEU A 355 -1.08 -9.24 11.89
C LEU A 355 -1.76 -10.61 11.72
N ALA A 356 -3.03 -10.74 12.15
CA ALA A 356 -3.83 -11.95 11.93
C ALA A 356 -4.10 -12.21 10.43
N MET A 357 -4.12 -11.18 9.61
CA MET A 357 -4.30 -11.28 8.16
C MET A 357 -3.01 -11.62 7.39
N GLY A 358 -1.89 -11.78 8.09
CA GLY A 358 -0.63 -12.24 7.51
C GLY A 358 0.47 -11.19 7.41
N ALA A 359 0.26 -9.98 7.93
CA ALA A 359 1.32 -8.98 8.02
C ALA A 359 2.42 -9.44 9.01
N THR A 360 3.67 -9.07 8.72
CA THR A 360 4.83 -9.39 9.57
C THR A 360 5.34 -8.18 10.35
N GLN A 361 4.91 -6.98 9.96
CA GLN A 361 5.31 -5.70 10.54
C GLN A 361 4.11 -4.74 10.50
N LEU A 362 4.22 -3.62 11.21
CA LEU A 362 3.17 -2.59 11.30
C LEU A 362 3.77 -1.23 10.94
N SER A 363 3.14 -0.49 10.02
CA SER A 363 3.56 0.85 9.62
C SER A 363 2.48 1.88 9.92
N TYR A 364 2.81 2.79 10.83
CA TYR A 364 1.89 3.76 11.41
C TYR A 364 2.02 5.14 10.77
N ALA A 365 1.02 5.61 10.06
CA ALA A 365 0.85 6.99 9.61
C ALA A 365 -0.23 7.67 10.46
N ILE A 366 0.03 7.83 11.75
CA ILE A 366 -0.92 8.28 12.78
C ILE A 366 -0.54 9.59 13.44
N ILE A 367 0.63 10.15 13.13
CA ILE A 367 1.07 11.43 13.65
C ILE A 367 0.68 12.50 12.64
N CYS A 368 -0.11 13.46 13.11
CA CYS A 368 -0.50 14.60 12.29
C CYS A 368 0.68 15.52 11.97
N ALA A 369 0.52 16.28 10.92
CA ALA A 369 1.38 17.42 10.69
C ALA A 369 1.32 18.41 11.88
N ALA A 370 2.31 19.21 11.99
CA ALA A 370 2.66 20.28 12.94
C ALA A 370 1.60 20.95 13.83
N SER A 371 0.31 20.68 13.61
CA SER A 371 -0.80 21.38 14.29
C SER A 371 -1.22 20.79 15.64
N GLU A 372 -0.75 19.60 15.98
CA GLU A 372 -1.16 18.90 17.22
C GLU A 372 0.05 18.57 18.09
N PRO A 373 -0.05 18.66 19.44
CA PRO A 373 1.09 18.45 20.31
C PRO A 373 1.61 17.02 20.22
N MET A 374 2.88 16.82 19.93
CA MET A 374 3.57 15.53 19.90
C MET A 374 3.40 14.76 21.23
N GLN A 375 3.34 15.49 22.33
CA GLN A 375 3.12 14.91 23.66
C GLN A 375 1.79 14.16 23.76
N TRP A 376 0.74 14.62 23.06
CA TRP A 376 -0.54 13.92 23.04
C TRP A 376 -0.41 12.55 22.39
N TYR A 377 0.27 12.48 21.23
CA TYR A 377 0.53 11.20 20.56
C TYR A 377 1.37 10.26 21.42
N ALA A 378 2.40 10.79 22.08
CA ALA A 378 3.26 10.02 22.96
C ALA A 378 2.48 9.39 24.12
N ASP A 379 1.66 10.18 24.81
CA ASP A 379 0.95 9.74 26.03
C ASP A 379 -0.27 8.87 25.74
N ASN A 380 -0.76 8.89 24.52
CA ASN A 380 -1.92 8.09 24.12
C ASN A 380 -1.52 6.95 23.17
N TYR A 381 -0.99 7.25 21.97
CA TYR A 381 -0.71 6.24 20.96
C TYR A 381 0.56 5.45 21.26
N PHE A 382 1.70 6.12 21.45
CA PHE A 382 2.98 5.42 21.68
C PHE A 382 2.95 4.58 22.94
N LYS A 383 2.39 5.14 24.01
CA LYS A 383 2.20 4.41 25.26
C LYS A 383 1.38 3.14 25.12
N SER A 384 0.25 3.23 24.42
CA SER A 384 -0.67 2.10 24.25
C SER A 384 -0.06 1.03 23.35
N LEU A 385 0.52 1.44 22.22
CA LEU A 385 1.16 0.54 21.26
C LEU A 385 2.41 -0.14 21.84
N SER A 386 3.24 0.58 22.61
CA SER A 386 4.35 -0.02 23.37
C SER A 386 3.86 -1.11 24.35
N ALA A 387 2.76 -0.85 25.06
CA ALA A 387 2.21 -1.82 25.99
C ALA A 387 1.68 -3.09 25.31
N TRP A 388 1.26 -3.00 24.05
CA TRP A 388 0.77 -4.13 23.28
C TRP A 388 1.88 -4.87 22.50
N ARG A 389 3.06 -4.29 22.34
CA ARG A 389 4.18 -4.88 21.59
C ARG A 389 4.48 -6.34 21.99
N PRO A 390 4.62 -6.70 23.26
CA PRO A 390 4.94 -8.09 23.63
C PRO A 390 3.88 -9.09 23.13
N PHE A 391 2.62 -8.66 23.07
CA PHE A 391 1.56 -9.46 22.51
C PHE A 391 1.71 -9.62 20.99
N TYR A 392 2.01 -8.55 20.27
CA TYR A 392 2.22 -8.60 18.81
C TYR A 392 3.38 -9.53 18.42
N GLU A 393 4.51 -9.43 19.14
CA GLU A 393 5.68 -10.28 18.93
C GLU A 393 5.36 -11.76 19.12
N GLN A 394 4.64 -12.09 20.21
CA GLN A 394 4.18 -13.46 20.44
C GLN A 394 3.20 -13.93 19.39
N TYR A 395 2.29 -13.05 18.96
CA TYR A 395 1.29 -13.36 17.97
C TYR A 395 1.92 -13.64 16.58
N VAL A 396 2.85 -12.80 16.13
CA VAL A 396 3.60 -13.01 14.88
C VAL A 396 4.41 -14.30 14.96
N ALA A 397 5.09 -14.55 16.09
CA ALA A 397 5.84 -15.78 16.28
C ALA A 397 4.96 -17.04 16.25
N PHE A 398 3.77 -16.98 16.82
CA PHE A 398 2.81 -18.09 16.82
C PHE A 398 2.25 -18.37 15.42
N ASN A 399 1.97 -17.33 14.65
CA ASN A 399 1.37 -17.45 13.32
C ASN A 399 2.38 -17.71 12.19
N ARG A 400 3.67 -17.84 12.49
CA ARG A 400 4.68 -18.14 11.48
C ARG A 400 4.35 -19.44 10.75
N GLY A 401 4.23 -19.35 9.42
CA GLY A 401 3.93 -20.48 8.56
C GLY A 401 2.51 -21.03 8.69
N THR A 402 1.61 -20.29 9.38
CA THR A 402 0.18 -20.59 9.38
C THR A 402 -0.51 -19.84 8.28
N GLU A 403 -1.59 -20.41 7.76
CA GLU A 403 -2.46 -19.76 6.80
C GLU A 403 -3.88 -19.70 7.35
N PRO A 404 -4.61 -18.59 7.16
CA PRO A 404 -6.03 -18.55 7.49
C PRO A 404 -6.76 -19.62 6.70
N GLY A 405 -7.55 -20.45 7.38
CA GLY A 405 -8.47 -21.40 6.76
C GLY A 405 -9.88 -20.85 6.71
N GLY A 406 -10.67 -21.29 5.75
CA GLY A 406 -12.06 -20.85 5.68
C GLY A 406 -12.66 -20.93 4.29
N ILE A 407 -13.62 -20.04 4.05
CA ILE A 407 -14.32 -19.91 2.78
C ILE A 407 -13.61 -18.87 1.93
N ASP A 408 -13.33 -19.20 0.67
CA ASP A 408 -12.74 -18.26 -0.28
C ASP A 408 -13.84 -17.57 -1.10
N PRO A 409 -14.00 -16.26 -1.00
CA PRO A 409 -14.79 -15.49 -1.96
C PRO A 409 -13.97 -15.32 -3.24
N TYR A 410 -14.02 -16.32 -4.09
CA TYR A 410 -13.19 -16.43 -5.27
C TYR A 410 -13.51 -15.34 -6.29
N ILE A 411 -12.48 -14.62 -6.70
CA ILE A 411 -12.51 -13.71 -7.84
C ILE A 411 -11.55 -14.28 -8.89
N GLY A 412 -12.10 -14.77 -9.98
CA GLY A 412 -11.31 -15.34 -11.06
C GLY A 412 -10.25 -14.38 -11.61
N PRO A 413 -9.13 -14.88 -12.12
CA PRO A 413 -8.02 -14.04 -12.61
C PRO A 413 -8.41 -13.10 -13.75
N ASP A 414 -9.45 -13.47 -14.51
CA ASP A 414 -9.92 -12.72 -15.69
C ASP A 414 -11.28 -12.01 -15.47
N HIS A 415 -11.70 -11.86 -14.21
CA HIS A 415 -13.02 -11.32 -13.88
C HIS A 415 -13.35 -10.02 -14.64
N ALA A 416 -12.52 -8.99 -14.49
CA ALA A 416 -12.75 -7.70 -15.16
C ALA A 416 -12.58 -7.77 -16.69
N LEU A 417 -11.78 -8.70 -17.19
CA LEU A 417 -11.58 -8.85 -18.63
C LEU A 417 -12.80 -9.47 -19.32
N ARG A 418 -13.60 -10.20 -18.58
CA ARG A 418 -14.77 -10.92 -19.09
C ARG A 418 -16.10 -10.19 -18.86
N ASP A 419 -16.09 -9.16 -18.02
CA ASP A 419 -17.30 -8.38 -17.77
C ASP A 419 -17.78 -7.73 -19.07
N THR A 420 -19.01 -8.10 -19.45
CA THR A 420 -19.66 -7.65 -20.68
C THR A 420 -20.65 -6.52 -20.44
N GLU A 421 -20.88 -6.12 -19.20
CA GLU A 421 -21.76 -5.01 -18.93
C GLU A 421 -21.14 -3.72 -19.45
N ALA A 422 -21.59 -3.34 -20.65
CA ALA A 422 -21.37 -2.00 -21.17
C ALA A 422 -22.17 -1.04 -20.31
N GLY A 423 -21.51 -0.56 -19.25
CA GLY A 423 -22.12 0.39 -18.32
C GLY A 423 -21.73 1.82 -18.67
N GLU A 424 -22.59 2.75 -18.38
CA GLU A 424 -22.20 4.13 -18.19
C GLU A 424 -21.72 4.31 -16.74
N PRO A 425 -20.57 4.90 -16.50
CA PRO A 425 -19.68 5.57 -17.46
C PRO A 425 -18.73 4.61 -18.21
N SER A 426 -18.18 5.09 -19.34
CA SER A 426 -17.14 4.41 -20.11
C SER A 426 -16.05 3.81 -19.21
N LEU A 427 -15.58 2.62 -19.56
CA LEU A 427 -14.64 1.82 -18.77
C LEU A 427 -15.16 1.37 -17.38
N ALA A 428 -16.47 1.25 -17.22
CA ALA A 428 -17.09 0.79 -15.95
C ALA A 428 -16.60 -0.61 -15.54
N TRP A 429 -16.26 -1.48 -16.51
CA TRP A 429 -15.71 -2.81 -16.26
C TRP A 429 -14.45 -2.82 -15.40
N ILE A 430 -13.76 -1.69 -15.32
CA ILE A 430 -12.56 -1.51 -14.52
C ILE A 430 -12.89 -1.41 -13.02
N ALA A 431 -14.05 -0.88 -12.66
CA ALA A 431 -14.47 -0.66 -11.29
C ALA A 431 -15.34 -1.79 -10.71
N THR A 432 -15.73 -2.77 -11.53
CA THR A 432 -16.57 -3.88 -11.09
C THR A 432 -15.74 -4.86 -10.26
N GLY A 433 -15.97 -4.87 -8.95
CA GLY A 433 -15.30 -5.73 -8.00
C GLY A 433 -16.29 -6.48 -7.11
N ALA A 434 -15.97 -7.72 -6.77
CA ALA A 434 -16.73 -8.55 -5.82
C ALA A 434 -16.59 -8.08 -4.35
N GLY A 435 -16.46 -6.78 -4.12
CA GLY A 435 -16.16 -6.21 -2.80
C GLY A 435 -17.21 -6.51 -1.73
N ASP A 436 -18.47 -6.57 -2.12
CA ASP A 436 -19.58 -6.67 -1.18
C ASP A 436 -19.69 -8.05 -0.51
N MET A 437 -19.33 -9.12 -1.22
CA MET A 437 -19.41 -10.49 -0.70
C MET A 437 -18.49 -10.72 0.52
N ILE A 438 -17.29 -10.16 0.52
CA ILE A 438 -16.36 -10.27 1.66
C ILE A 438 -16.96 -9.64 2.90
N TYR A 439 -17.61 -8.50 2.71
CA TYR A 439 -18.23 -7.77 3.79
C TYR A 439 -19.39 -8.53 4.42
N ASP A 440 -20.24 -9.12 3.59
CA ASP A 440 -21.38 -9.92 4.07
C ASP A 440 -20.89 -11.16 4.82
N MET A 441 -19.89 -11.85 4.31
CA MET A 441 -19.27 -12.99 4.98
C MET A 441 -18.67 -12.60 6.34
N ALA A 442 -17.91 -11.51 6.39
CA ALA A 442 -17.34 -11.00 7.64
C ALA A 442 -18.42 -10.62 8.66
N THR A 443 -19.53 -10.02 8.19
CA THR A 443 -20.67 -9.65 9.05
C THR A 443 -21.39 -10.88 9.61
N LEU A 444 -21.40 -11.97 8.86
CA LEU A 444 -21.97 -13.26 9.31
C LEU A 444 -21.01 -14.06 10.20
N GLY A 445 -19.78 -13.57 10.42
CA GLY A 445 -18.77 -14.28 11.22
C GLY A 445 -18.25 -15.55 10.54
N LEU A 446 -18.34 -15.64 9.22
CA LEU A 446 -17.81 -16.77 8.48
C LEU A 446 -16.29 -16.69 8.41
N PRO A 447 -15.55 -17.79 8.64
CA PRO A 447 -14.12 -17.84 8.46
C PRO A 447 -13.77 -17.62 7.00
N PHE A 448 -12.74 -16.83 6.76
CA PHE A 448 -12.40 -16.30 5.44
C PHE A 448 -10.95 -16.64 5.07
N CYS A 449 -10.75 -17.22 3.90
CA CYS A 449 -9.45 -17.58 3.36
C CYS A 449 -9.35 -17.06 1.92
N PRO A 450 -8.93 -15.82 1.71
CA PRO A 450 -8.87 -15.24 0.36
C PRO A 450 -7.78 -15.87 -0.48
N ASP A 451 -8.12 -16.25 -1.72
CA ASP A 451 -7.20 -16.83 -2.69
C ASP A 451 -6.34 -17.99 -2.11
N GLY A 452 -6.91 -18.73 -1.16
CA GLY A 452 -6.19 -19.74 -0.38
C GLY A 452 -6.20 -21.12 -1.02
N ASN A 453 -5.02 -21.76 -1.08
CA ASN A 453 -4.90 -23.16 -1.49
C ASN A 453 -5.56 -24.14 -0.52
N HIS A 454 -6.04 -23.66 0.63
CA HIS A 454 -6.63 -24.44 1.72
C HIS A 454 -8.06 -24.02 2.04
N SER A 455 -8.78 -23.42 1.08
CA SER A 455 -10.17 -23.06 1.26
C SER A 455 -11.05 -24.32 1.41
N SER A 456 -11.93 -24.29 2.42
CA SER A 456 -12.92 -25.37 2.63
C SER A 456 -14.06 -25.34 1.62
N ALA A 457 -14.33 -24.17 1.05
CA ALA A 457 -15.35 -23.91 0.05
C ALA A 457 -15.04 -22.63 -0.73
N LEU A 458 -15.54 -22.56 -1.96
CA LEU A 458 -15.50 -21.36 -2.79
C LEU A 458 -16.90 -20.75 -2.82
N ILE A 459 -16.98 -19.43 -2.65
CA ILE A 459 -18.17 -18.66 -3.01
C ILE A 459 -17.82 -17.83 -4.23
N MET A 460 -18.65 -17.90 -5.27
CA MET A 460 -18.42 -17.21 -6.53
C MET A 460 -19.64 -16.37 -6.87
N ASP A 461 -19.42 -15.19 -7.41
CA ASP A 461 -20.47 -14.45 -8.08
C ASP A 461 -20.77 -15.02 -9.48
N ALA A 462 -21.84 -14.54 -10.12
CA ALA A 462 -22.27 -15.04 -11.42
C ALA A 462 -21.20 -14.83 -12.52
N SER A 463 -20.42 -13.77 -12.44
CA SER A 463 -19.38 -13.46 -13.44
C SER A 463 -18.16 -14.38 -13.28
N ALA A 464 -17.77 -14.70 -12.04
CA ALA A 464 -16.73 -15.68 -11.77
C ALA A 464 -17.10 -17.09 -12.27
N VAL A 465 -18.37 -17.50 -12.08
CA VAL A 465 -18.90 -18.79 -12.58
C VAL A 465 -18.90 -18.85 -14.11
N GLN A 466 -19.31 -17.78 -14.79
CA GLN A 466 -19.26 -17.70 -16.26
C GLN A 466 -17.82 -17.81 -16.80
N GLY A 467 -16.85 -17.37 -16.02
CA GLY A 467 -15.44 -17.52 -16.36
C GLY A 467 -14.96 -18.96 -16.36
N LEU A 468 -15.37 -19.78 -15.39
CA LEU A 468 -14.98 -21.18 -15.27
C LEU A 468 -15.59 -22.10 -16.33
N ALA A 469 -16.76 -21.76 -16.85
CA ALA A 469 -17.48 -22.60 -17.82
C ALA A 469 -16.85 -22.63 -19.23
N ARG A 470 -15.78 -21.88 -19.46
CA ARG A 470 -15.12 -21.77 -20.78
C ARG A 470 -13.69 -22.33 -20.81
N ASP A 471 -13.14 -22.69 -19.67
CA ASP A 471 -11.85 -23.36 -19.51
C ASP A 471 -12.08 -24.88 -19.24
#